data_37a60586af288c64a850a1009ca825a2
#
_entry.id   37a60586af288c64a850a1009ca825a2
#
_cell.length_a   1.000
_cell.length_b   1.000
_cell.length_c   1.000
_cell.angle_alpha   90.00
_cell.angle_beta   90.00
_cell.angle_gamma   90.00
#
_symmetry.space_group_name_H-M   'P 1'
#
loop_
_entity.id
_entity.type
_entity.pdbx_description
1 polymer ?
#
loop_
_entity_poly.entity_id
_entity_poly.type
_entity_poly.pdbx_seq_one_letter_code
_entity_poly.pdbx_strand_id
1 'polypeptide(L)'
;MSWTRREALLGLGSIPILGAVWWAGAYGTVGKKREREALLEQLNIRPSLPSPVPAITGDPVRVGIIGFGIRGEQLCRSLGYATDEWIADMERAEAHAKKEGRPFTALEDFRSQDPLNLRIVGICDIFDAMAEKAVRSFSTPEQPVKRYTTYTDMI
;
A
#
# COMPACT_ATOMS: atom_id res chain seq x y z
N MET A 1 26.15 46.04 0.78
CA MET A 1 26.51 44.92 -0.08
C MET A 1 25.34 43.94 -0.10
N SER A 2 24.56 43.90 -1.16
CA SER A 2 23.43 42.98 -1.31
C SER A 2 23.93 41.74 -2.07
N TRP A 3 24.03 40.64 -1.37
CA TRP A 3 24.38 39.37 -1.99
C TRP A 3 23.25 38.93 -2.93
N THR A 4 23.61 38.56 -4.15
CA THR A 4 22.66 37.98 -5.07
C THR A 4 22.37 36.52 -4.65
N ARG A 5 21.15 36.02 -4.95
CA ARG A 5 20.75 34.61 -4.64
C ARG A 5 21.77 33.60 -5.18
N ARG A 6 22.42 33.93 -6.31
CA ARG A 6 23.43 33.08 -6.95
C ARG A 6 24.73 33.00 -6.14
N GLU A 7 25.18 34.14 -5.57
CA GLU A 7 26.38 34.22 -4.71
C GLU A 7 26.16 33.51 -3.37
N ALA A 8 24.95 33.59 -2.82
CA ALA A 8 24.60 32.86 -1.62
C ALA A 8 24.59 31.32 -1.84
N LEU A 9 24.09 30.84 -2.98
CA LEU A 9 24.11 29.43 -3.33
C LEU A 9 25.53 28.91 -3.61
N LEU A 10 26.39 29.70 -4.27
CA LEU A 10 27.78 29.36 -4.48
C LEU A 10 28.59 29.34 -3.18
N GLY A 11 28.28 30.27 -2.25
CA GLY A 11 28.86 30.28 -0.90
C GLY A 11 28.47 29.06 -0.05
N LEU A 12 27.24 28.60 -0.15
CA LEU A 12 26.78 27.37 0.50
C LEU A 12 27.43 26.09 -0.06
N GLY A 13 27.69 26.03 -1.35
CA GLY A 13 28.36 24.88 -2.00
C GLY A 13 29.84 24.76 -1.67
N SER A 14 30.46 25.82 -1.16
CA SER A 14 31.89 25.82 -0.77
C SER A 14 32.14 25.38 0.68
N ILE A 15 31.09 25.10 1.47
CA ILE A 15 31.25 24.57 2.82
C ILE A 15 31.53 23.06 2.72
N PRO A 16 32.77 22.58 3.07
CA PRO A 16 33.17 21.19 2.88
C PRO A 16 32.29 20.19 3.61
N ILE A 17 31.64 20.61 4.68
CA ILE A 17 30.72 19.78 5.49
C ILE A 17 29.42 19.48 4.72
N LEU A 18 28.83 20.45 4.03
CA LEU A 18 27.59 20.24 3.25
C LEU A 18 27.87 19.40 1.99
N GLY A 19 29.03 19.59 1.36
CA GLY A 19 29.51 18.73 0.26
C GLY A 19 29.68 17.28 0.71
N ALA A 20 30.28 17.05 1.89
CA ALA A 20 30.46 15.70 2.44
C ALA A 20 29.15 15.01 2.79
N VAL A 21 28.17 15.73 3.34
CA VAL A 21 26.83 15.17 3.65
C VAL A 21 26.07 14.83 2.37
N TRP A 22 26.15 15.69 1.36
CA TRP A 22 25.52 15.44 0.06
C TRP A 22 26.16 14.24 -0.67
N TRP A 23 27.49 14.14 -0.62
CA TRP A 23 28.25 13.01 -1.14
C TRP A 23 27.93 11.71 -0.41
N ALA A 24 27.90 11.71 0.92
CA ALA A 24 27.56 10.54 1.72
C ALA A 24 26.12 10.05 1.45
N GLY A 25 25.17 10.97 1.27
CA GLY A 25 23.79 10.63 0.88
C GLY A 25 23.71 10.01 -0.51
N ALA A 26 24.39 10.56 -1.49
CA ALA A 26 24.41 10.04 -2.85
C ALA A 26 25.12 8.67 -2.95
N TYR A 27 26.24 8.50 -2.25
CA TYR A 27 26.95 7.21 -2.19
C TYR A 27 26.19 6.13 -1.44
N GLY A 28 25.47 6.49 -0.36
CA GLY A 28 24.67 5.54 0.41
C GLY A 28 23.53 4.93 -0.41
N THR A 29 22.88 5.70 -1.27
CA THR A 29 21.79 5.20 -2.13
C THR A 29 22.32 4.33 -3.28
N VAL A 30 23.44 4.68 -3.88
CA VAL A 30 24.08 3.89 -4.96
C VAL A 30 24.66 2.58 -4.39
N GLY A 31 25.26 2.62 -3.19
CA GLY A 31 25.80 1.43 -2.53
C GLY A 31 24.70 0.41 -2.24
N LYS A 32 23.60 0.83 -1.64
CA LYS A 32 22.45 -0.05 -1.34
C LYS A 32 21.83 -0.68 -2.60
N LYS A 33 21.81 0.04 -3.71
CA LYS A 33 21.31 -0.50 -4.98
C LYS A 33 22.22 -1.60 -5.52
N ARG A 34 23.54 -1.40 -5.47
CA ARG A 34 24.53 -2.40 -5.89
C ARG A 34 24.53 -3.64 -5.01
N GLU A 35 24.44 -3.47 -3.68
CA GLU A 35 24.32 -4.61 -2.75
C GLU A 35 23.06 -5.43 -3.01
N ARG A 36 21.94 -4.77 -3.26
CA ARG A 36 20.68 -5.45 -3.61
C ARG A 36 20.80 -6.21 -4.93
N GLU A 37 21.38 -5.62 -5.95
CA GLU A 37 21.61 -6.28 -7.24
C GLU A 37 22.57 -7.48 -7.10
N ALA A 38 23.65 -7.34 -6.33
CA ALA A 38 24.56 -8.44 -6.04
C ALA A 38 23.90 -9.58 -5.25
N LEU A 39 23.04 -9.26 -4.28
CA LEU A 39 22.27 -10.26 -3.54
C LEU A 39 21.26 -10.99 -4.43
N LEU A 40 20.56 -10.28 -5.31
CA LEU A 40 19.64 -10.88 -6.27
C LEU A 40 20.35 -11.82 -7.25
N GLU A 41 21.56 -11.47 -7.65
CA GLU A 41 22.40 -12.29 -8.52
C GLU A 41 22.93 -13.55 -7.79
N GLN A 42 23.41 -13.40 -6.56
CA GLN A 42 23.83 -14.53 -5.71
C GLN A 42 22.69 -15.50 -5.41
N LEU A 43 21.50 -15.01 -5.19
CA LEU A 43 20.31 -15.82 -4.92
C LEU A 43 19.68 -16.36 -6.21
N ASN A 44 20.23 -16.04 -7.38
CA ASN A 44 19.69 -16.38 -8.68
C ASN A 44 18.21 -15.97 -8.86
N ILE A 45 17.80 -14.92 -8.14
CA ILE A 45 16.47 -14.34 -8.24
C ILE A 45 16.49 -13.36 -9.42
N ARG A 46 16.02 -13.81 -10.57
CA ARG A 46 15.74 -12.89 -11.68
C ARG A 46 14.40 -12.21 -11.35
N PRO A 47 14.35 -10.86 -11.23
CA PRO A 47 13.07 -10.18 -11.22
C PRO A 47 12.42 -10.47 -12.60
N SER A 48 11.53 -11.46 -12.62
CA SER A 48 10.68 -11.63 -13.79
C SER A 48 9.80 -10.38 -13.84
N LEU A 49 9.85 -9.66 -14.96
CA LEU A 49 8.77 -8.73 -15.27
C LEU A 49 7.46 -9.50 -15.11
N PRO A 50 6.47 -8.95 -14.40
CA PRO A 50 5.19 -9.61 -14.28
C PRO A 50 4.73 -9.94 -15.70
N SER A 51 4.61 -11.23 -16.00
CA SER A 51 3.93 -11.66 -17.21
C SER A 51 2.56 -10.98 -17.21
N PRO A 52 2.06 -10.52 -18.36
CA PRO A 52 0.69 -10.05 -18.42
C PRO A 52 -0.18 -11.13 -17.79
N VAL A 53 -0.84 -10.78 -16.69
CA VAL A 53 -1.70 -11.72 -15.96
C VAL A 53 -2.72 -12.22 -16.97
N PRO A 54 -2.79 -13.50 -17.29
CA PRO A 54 -3.80 -14.00 -18.21
C PRO A 54 -5.15 -13.62 -17.63
N ALA A 55 -6.09 -13.25 -18.50
CA ALA A 55 -7.46 -12.91 -18.07
C ALA A 55 -7.94 -14.01 -17.12
N ILE A 56 -8.23 -13.62 -15.87
CA ILE A 56 -8.58 -14.57 -14.82
C ILE A 56 -9.95 -15.14 -15.18
N THR A 57 -9.95 -16.36 -15.71
CA THR A 57 -11.16 -17.10 -16.07
C THR A 57 -11.33 -18.22 -15.06
N GLY A 58 -12.53 -18.37 -14.52
CA GLY A 58 -12.88 -19.43 -13.57
C GLY A 58 -13.69 -18.91 -12.39
N ASP A 59 -14.03 -19.81 -11.48
CA ASP A 59 -14.75 -19.46 -10.26
C ASP A 59 -13.89 -18.59 -9.34
N PRO A 60 -14.49 -17.60 -8.65
CA PRO A 60 -13.76 -16.77 -7.70
C PRO A 60 -13.11 -17.58 -6.58
N VAL A 61 -11.87 -17.25 -6.26
CA VAL A 61 -11.19 -17.83 -5.10
C VAL A 61 -11.90 -17.37 -3.82
N ARG A 62 -12.33 -18.31 -2.99
CA ARG A 62 -12.99 -18.00 -1.71
C ARG A 62 -11.93 -17.75 -0.66
N VAL A 63 -11.99 -16.58 -0.01
CA VAL A 63 -11.02 -16.11 0.98
C VAL A 63 -11.68 -15.92 2.33
N GLY A 64 -11.09 -16.48 3.38
CA GLY A 64 -11.41 -16.18 4.77
C GLY A 64 -10.35 -15.26 5.38
N ILE A 65 -10.77 -14.29 6.18
CA ILE A 65 -9.88 -13.36 6.86
C ILE A 65 -9.84 -13.67 8.35
N ILE A 66 -8.63 -13.94 8.86
CA ILE A 66 -8.38 -14.14 10.30
C ILE A 66 -7.62 -12.91 10.81
N GLY A 67 -8.28 -12.13 11.67
CA GLY A 67 -7.75 -10.87 12.20
C GLY A 67 -8.03 -9.68 11.27
N PHE A 68 -9.00 -8.85 11.64
CA PHE A 68 -9.38 -7.64 10.91
C PHE A 68 -8.99 -6.36 11.66
N GLY A 69 -7.80 -6.35 12.26
CA GLY A 69 -7.17 -5.14 12.78
C GLY A 69 -6.54 -4.30 11.67
N ILE A 70 -5.71 -3.32 12.04
CA ILE A 70 -5.05 -2.39 11.10
C ILE A 70 -4.39 -3.13 9.92
N ARG A 71 -3.70 -4.24 10.20
CA ARG A 71 -3.01 -5.02 9.18
C ARG A 71 -3.99 -5.80 8.29
N GLY A 72 -5.04 -6.36 8.90
CA GLY A 72 -6.11 -7.04 8.16
C GLY A 72 -6.81 -6.11 7.18
N GLU A 73 -7.15 -4.89 7.60
CA GLU A 73 -7.69 -3.87 6.69
C GLU A 73 -6.74 -3.52 5.55
N GLN A 74 -5.43 -3.36 5.84
CA GLN A 74 -4.44 -3.07 4.79
C GLN A 74 -4.34 -4.20 3.76
N LEU A 75 -4.37 -5.45 4.21
CA LEU A 75 -4.36 -6.62 3.33
C LEU A 75 -5.65 -6.70 2.50
N CYS A 76 -6.81 -6.47 3.11
CA CYS A 76 -8.08 -6.43 2.37
C CYS A 76 -8.06 -5.36 1.27
N ARG A 77 -7.49 -4.17 1.54
CA ARG A 77 -7.36 -3.13 0.51
C ARG A 77 -6.49 -3.56 -0.67
N SER A 78 -5.40 -4.27 -0.42
CA SER A 78 -4.58 -4.81 -1.52
C SER A 78 -5.28 -5.93 -2.30
N LEU A 79 -6.35 -6.49 -1.76
CA LEU A 79 -7.23 -7.44 -2.44
C LEU A 79 -8.43 -6.76 -3.14
N GLY A 80 -8.52 -5.44 -3.11
CA GLY A 80 -9.62 -4.67 -3.70
C GLY A 80 -10.82 -4.48 -2.76
N TYR A 81 -10.69 -4.77 -1.45
CA TYR A 81 -11.75 -4.61 -0.46
C TYR A 81 -11.41 -3.50 0.54
N ALA A 82 -12.19 -2.43 0.56
CA ALA A 82 -12.06 -1.35 1.52
C ALA A 82 -13.32 -1.20 2.36
N THR A 83 -13.16 -0.72 3.59
CA THR A 83 -14.31 -0.36 4.43
C THR A 83 -14.87 0.99 4.00
N ASP A 84 -16.19 1.19 4.22
CA ASP A 84 -16.85 2.47 3.92
C ASP A 84 -16.20 3.63 4.68
N GLU A 85 -15.76 3.37 5.92
CA GLU A 85 -15.06 4.37 6.73
C GLU A 85 -13.74 4.79 6.07
N TRP A 86 -12.96 3.83 5.58
CA TRP A 86 -11.70 4.15 4.89
C TRP A 86 -11.95 4.93 3.59
N ILE A 87 -12.95 4.56 2.82
CA ILE A 87 -13.33 5.30 1.59
C ILE A 87 -13.67 6.75 1.94
N ALA A 88 -14.54 6.95 2.95
CA ALA A 88 -14.93 8.29 3.40
C ALA A 88 -13.75 9.11 3.93
N ASP A 89 -12.79 8.47 4.63
CA ASP A 89 -11.57 9.12 5.08
C ASP A 89 -10.69 9.57 3.93
N MET A 90 -10.54 8.72 2.91
CA MET A 90 -9.75 9.05 1.71
C MET A 90 -10.40 10.16 0.90
N GLU A 91 -11.71 10.18 0.75
CA GLU A 91 -12.44 11.26 0.08
C GLU A 91 -12.27 12.61 0.81
N ARG A 92 -12.29 12.59 2.14
CA ARG A 92 -12.01 13.79 2.95
C ARG A 92 -10.55 14.26 2.79
N ALA A 93 -9.61 13.33 2.81
CA ALA A 93 -8.19 13.64 2.62
C ALA A 93 -7.90 14.20 1.23
N GLU A 94 -8.53 13.64 0.18
CA GLU A 94 -8.44 14.14 -1.19
C GLU A 94 -8.98 15.57 -1.31
N ALA A 95 -10.17 15.83 -0.74
CA ALA A 95 -10.77 17.16 -0.74
C ALA A 95 -9.89 18.19 -0.01
N HIS A 96 -9.21 17.79 1.07
CA HIS A 96 -8.28 18.65 1.80
C HIS A 96 -7.01 18.90 0.97
N ALA A 97 -6.41 17.87 0.42
CA ALA A 97 -5.21 17.98 -0.42
C ALA A 97 -5.46 18.89 -1.65
N LYS A 98 -6.63 18.76 -2.28
CA LYS A 98 -7.04 19.60 -3.40
C LYS A 98 -7.11 21.09 -3.02
N LYS A 99 -7.62 21.43 -1.83
CA LYS A 99 -7.65 22.82 -1.33
C LYS A 99 -6.25 23.39 -1.12
N GLU A 100 -5.30 22.53 -0.76
CA GLU A 100 -3.90 22.92 -0.51
C GLU A 100 -3.02 22.82 -1.77
N GLY A 101 -3.57 22.41 -2.91
CA GLY A 101 -2.82 22.23 -4.16
C GLY A 101 -1.80 21.10 -4.08
N ARG A 102 -2.01 20.10 -3.20
CA ARG A 102 -1.14 18.93 -3.05
C ARG A 102 -1.68 17.73 -3.84
N PRO A 103 -0.80 16.93 -4.46
CA PRO A 103 -1.24 15.69 -5.11
C PRO A 103 -1.72 14.68 -4.06
N PHE A 104 -2.79 13.94 -4.39
CA PHE A 104 -3.32 12.86 -3.58
C PHE A 104 -3.86 11.77 -4.51
N THR A 105 -3.32 10.58 -4.46
CA THR A 105 -3.65 9.49 -5.41
C THR A 105 -4.18 8.23 -4.73
N ALA A 106 -4.19 8.16 -3.39
CA ALA A 106 -4.49 6.92 -2.67
C ALA A 106 -5.85 6.28 -3.03
N LEU A 107 -6.87 7.10 -3.28
CA LEU A 107 -8.19 6.60 -3.67
C LEU A 107 -8.23 6.17 -5.14
N GLU A 108 -7.56 6.91 -6.02
CA GLU A 108 -7.39 6.56 -7.43
C GLU A 108 -6.59 5.28 -7.59
N ASP A 109 -5.47 5.16 -6.86
CA ASP A 109 -4.62 3.96 -6.83
C ASP A 109 -5.41 2.73 -6.36
N PHE A 110 -6.27 2.88 -5.34
CA PHE A 110 -7.15 1.81 -4.88
C PHE A 110 -8.19 1.41 -5.95
N ARG A 111 -8.82 2.38 -6.60
CA ARG A 111 -9.88 2.14 -7.61
C ARG A 111 -9.33 1.61 -8.93
N SER A 112 -8.06 1.84 -9.22
CA SER A 112 -7.38 1.39 -10.45
C SER A 112 -6.75 0.00 -10.33
N GLN A 113 -6.90 -0.68 -9.17
CA GLN A 113 -6.37 -2.04 -8.99
C GLN A 113 -7.06 -3.02 -9.93
N ASP A 114 -6.25 -3.92 -10.50
CA ASP A 114 -6.78 -5.02 -11.30
C ASP A 114 -7.63 -5.98 -10.44
N PRO A 115 -8.79 -6.43 -10.90
CA PRO A 115 -9.63 -7.37 -10.18
C PRO A 115 -8.93 -8.72 -10.03
N LEU A 116 -8.83 -9.23 -8.79
CA LEU A 116 -8.13 -10.49 -8.50
C LEU A 116 -9.02 -11.75 -8.58
N ASN A 117 -10.25 -11.64 -9.05
CA ASN A 117 -11.23 -12.75 -9.08
C ASN A 117 -11.28 -13.54 -7.78
N LEU A 118 -11.40 -12.83 -6.67
CA LEU A 118 -11.53 -13.43 -5.35
C LEU A 118 -12.78 -12.89 -4.63
N ARG A 119 -13.24 -13.64 -3.64
CA ARG A 119 -14.41 -13.29 -2.83
C ARG A 119 -14.10 -13.53 -1.36
N ILE A 120 -14.28 -12.52 -0.52
CA ILE A 120 -14.27 -12.71 0.92
C ILE A 120 -15.58 -13.37 1.33
N VAL A 121 -15.49 -14.54 1.96
CA VAL A 121 -16.65 -15.35 2.36
C VAL A 121 -16.76 -15.51 3.87
N GLY A 122 -15.72 -15.23 4.63
CA GLY A 122 -15.69 -15.42 6.07
C GLY A 122 -14.74 -14.47 6.78
N ILE A 123 -15.14 -14.06 7.97
CA ILE A 123 -14.33 -13.23 8.86
C ILE A 123 -14.27 -13.88 10.24
N CYS A 124 -13.07 -13.98 10.79
CA CYS A 124 -12.83 -14.37 12.18
C CYS A 124 -11.92 -13.32 12.83
N ASP A 125 -12.36 -12.75 13.92
CA ASP A 125 -11.57 -11.84 14.75
C ASP A 125 -11.92 -12.06 16.22
N ILE A 126 -10.92 -11.93 17.11
CA ILE A 126 -11.12 -12.02 18.56
C ILE A 126 -11.92 -10.84 19.12
N PHE A 127 -11.91 -9.71 18.39
CA PHE A 127 -12.69 -8.53 18.76
C PHE A 127 -13.96 -8.47 17.91
N ASP A 128 -15.10 -8.62 18.57
CA ASP A 128 -16.41 -8.60 17.94
C ASP A 128 -16.63 -7.36 17.06
N ALA A 129 -16.22 -6.20 17.55
CA ALA A 129 -16.35 -4.94 16.83
C ALA A 129 -15.60 -4.93 15.48
N MET A 130 -14.42 -5.55 15.43
CA MET A 130 -13.64 -5.66 14.19
C MET A 130 -14.26 -6.65 13.22
N ALA A 131 -14.70 -7.80 13.71
CA ALA A 131 -15.41 -8.80 12.90
C ALA A 131 -16.68 -8.21 12.29
N GLU A 132 -17.50 -7.52 13.07
CA GLU A 132 -18.75 -6.90 12.62
C GLU A 132 -18.51 -5.76 11.63
N LYS A 133 -17.46 -4.95 11.85
CA LYS A 133 -17.04 -3.92 10.90
C LYS A 133 -16.74 -4.53 9.53
N ALA A 134 -15.92 -5.60 9.50
CA ALA A 134 -15.57 -6.29 8.27
C ALA A 134 -16.78 -6.91 7.57
N VAL A 135 -17.63 -7.60 8.33
CA VAL A 135 -18.86 -8.22 7.79
C VAL A 135 -19.78 -7.16 7.18
N ARG A 136 -20.01 -6.04 7.85
CA ARG A 136 -20.84 -4.94 7.29
C ARG A 136 -20.26 -4.35 6.02
N SER A 137 -18.93 -4.15 5.98
CA SER A 137 -18.28 -3.51 4.84
C SER A 137 -18.19 -4.41 3.60
N PHE A 138 -18.12 -5.74 3.79
CA PHE A 138 -17.86 -6.66 2.69
C PHE A 138 -19.06 -7.54 2.30
N SER A 139 -20.13 -7.58 3.13
CA SER A 139 -21.33 -8.31 2.77
C SER A 139 -22.19 -7.53 1.79
N THR A 140 -22.66 -8.24 0.77
CA THR A 140 -23.75 -7.77 -0.09
C THR A 140 -24.91 -8.77 -0.05
N PRO A 141 -26.12 -8.41 -0.49
CA PRO A 141 -27.24 -9.35 -0.56
C PRO A 141 -26.92 -10.60 -1.39
N GLU A 142 -26.13 -10.45 -2.44
CA GLU A 142 -25.74 -11.54 -3.35
C GLU A 142 -24.52 -12.32 -2.83
N GLN A 143 -23.75 -11.71 -1.92
CA GLN A 143 -22.49 -12.25 -1.42
C GLN A 143 -22.37 -12.00 0.08
N PRO A 144 -23.13 -12.71 0.91
CA PRO A 144 -23.05 -12.55 2.35
C PRO A 144 -21.71 -13.08 2.90
N VAL A 145 -21.08 -12.29 3.76
CA VAL A 145 -19.86 -12.67 4.46
C VAL A 145 -20.26 -13.24 5.83
N LYS A 146 -19.83 -14.47 6.11
CA LYS A 146 -20.12 -15.12 7.38
C LYS A 146 -19.12 -14.74 8.45
N ARG A 147 -19.61 -14.41 9.65
CA ARG A 147 -18.79 -14.26 10.84
C ARG A 147 -18.55 -15.62 11.48
N TYR A 148 -17.29 -15.86 11.89
CA TYR A 148 -16.87 -17.04 12.65
C TYR A 148 -16.27 -16.60 13.98
N THR A 149 -16.59 -17.31 15.05
CA THR A 149 -16.06 -17.05 16.39
C THR A 149 -14.66 -17.63 16.57
N THR A 150 -14.38 -18.73 15.87
CA THR A 150 -13.07 -19.38 15.88
C THR A 150 -12.58 -19.61 14.45
N TYR A 151 -11.29 -19.61 14.26
CA TYR A 151 -10.69 -19.89 12.94
C TYR A 151 -10.92 -21.34 12.52
N THR A 152 -11.05 -22.27 13.50
CA THR A 152 -11.29 -23.69 13.25
C THR A 152 -12.67 -23.96 12.63
N ASP A 153 -13.66 -23.10 12.91
CA ASP A 153 -15.00 -23.22 12.33
C ASP A 153 -15.05 -22.66 10.89
N MET A 154 -14.02 -21.93 10.50
CA MET A 154 -13.92 -21.31 9.17
C MET A 154 -13.24 -22.21 8.15
N ILE A 155 -12.38 -23.13 8.59
CA ILE A 155 -11.63 -24.08 7.76
C ILE A 155 -12.44 -25.34 7.53
#